data_5b1315b08f707839502cded48e19cf94
#
_entry.id   5b1315b08f707839502cded48e19cf94
#
_cell.length_a   1.000
_cell.length_b   1.000
_cell.length_c   1.000
_cell.angle_alpha   90.00
_cell.angle_beta   90.00
_cell.angle_gamma   90.00
#
_symmetry.space_group_name_H-M   'P 1'
#
loop_
_entity.id
_entity.type
_entity.pdbx_description
1 polymer ?
#
loop_
_entity_poly.entity_id
_entity_poly.type
_entity_poly.pdbx_seq_one_letter_code
_entity_poly.pdbx_strand_id
1 'polypeptide(L)'
;SQDDAATVDAATHVTRAGGWVVASETCALDIVGAEYVRDVRPGEILRISAEGLVSEQGVPAAEEPANCIFEQVYFARPDSIMNGKSVYACRYDMGRQLAHEEPVEADLVIGVPDSGLPPAEGYSHESGIPFGEGLIKNRYVGRTFIEPTQELRAMGVRMKLNPLRDNIEGKRLVVIDDSIVRGTTMVQLVKMLRNAGAKEIHIRINSPEVIWPCFYGIDTDVQSQLISANKTVEEICEYIGADSLSFLS
;
A
#
# COMPACT_ATOMS: atom_id res chain seq x y z
N SER A 1 -27.43 24.23 15.77
CA SER A 1 -26.71 23.14 16.38
C SER A 1 -25.81 22.53 15.33
N GLN A 2 -24.52 22.59 15.59
CA GLN A 2 -23.46 22.05 14.73
C GLN A 2 -23.34 20.58 15.04
N ASP A 3 -23.41 19.77 13.99
CA ASP A 3 -23.23 18.32 14.08
C ASP A 3 -21.75 17.99 13.92
N ASP A 4 -21.16 17.48 14.98
CA ASP A 4 -19.83 16.89 14.98
C ASP A 4 -19.89 15.54 14.22
N ALA A 5 -19.23 15.48 13.07
CA ALA A 5 -19.15 14.29 12.23
C ALA A 5 -17.84 13.55 12.49
N ALA A 6 -17.93 12.35 13.04
CA ALA A 6 -16.84 11.36 12.99
C ALA A 6 -17.08 10.41 11.82
N THR A 7 -16.10 10.25 10.95
CA THR A 7 -16.19 9.66 9.61
C THR A 7 -15.52 8.30 9.53
N VAL A 8 -16.11 7.35 8.80
CA VAL A 8 -15.45 6.13 8.27
C VAL A 8 -16.07 5.69 6.93
N ASP A 9 -15.20 5.27 6.04
CA ASP A 9 -15.26 4.85 4.66
C ASP A 9 -16.55 4.25 4.06
N ALA A 10 -17.27 5.04 3.33
CA ALA A 10 -17.96 4.78 2.04
C ALA A 10 -18.58 6.10 1.58
N ALA A 11 -18.10 6.66 0.50
CA ALA A 11 -18.53 7.99 0.04
C ALA A 11 -19.91 7.97 -0.63
N THR A 12 -20.83 8.83 -0.19
CA THR A 12 -22.18 8.97 -0.74
C THR A 12 -22.29 10.28 -1.52
N HIS A 13 -22.77 10.25 -2.77
CA HIS A 13 -22.74 11.42 -3.65
C HIS A 13 -24.03 11.72 -4.38
N VAL A 14 -24.20 13.01 -4.72
CA VAL A 14 -25.24 13.51 -5.62
C VAL A 14 -24.67 13.75 -7.00
N THR A 15 -25.26 13.19 -8.04
CA THR A 15 -24.93 13.53 -9.43
C THR A 15 -25.63 14.81 -9.86
N ARG A 16 -25.13 15.51 -10.88
CA ARG A 16 -25.81 16.68 -11.50
C ARG A 16 -27.23 16.38 -11.99
N ALA A 17 -27.59 15.10 -12.11
CA ALA A 17 -28.93 14.64 -12.51
C ALA A 17 -29.85 14.35 -11.32
N GLY A 18 -29.45 14.66 -10.06
CA GLY A 18 -30.28 14.47 -8.87
C GLY A 18 -30.34 13.02 -8.35
N GLY A 19 -29.35 12.18 -8.69
CA GLY A 19 -29.22 10.82 -8.19
C GLY A 19 -28.16 10.70 -7.09
N TRP A 20 -28.13 9.53 -6.44
CA TRP A 20 -27.13 9.19 -5.41
C TRP A 20 -26.17 8.09 -5.93
N VAL A 21 -24.90 8.22 -5.60
CA VAL A 21 -23.86 7.21 -5.85
C VAL A 21 -23.24 6.83 -4.52
N VAL A 22 -23.02 5.52 -4.33
CA VAL A 22 -22.28 4.97 -3.20
C VAL A 22 -21.08 4.21 -3.77
N ALA A 23 -19.89 4.48 -3.27
CA ALA A 23 -18.66 3.85 -3.71
C ALA A 23 -17.76 3.54 -2.51
N SER A 24 -16.86 2.56 -2.65
CA SER A 24 -15.88 2.21 -1.62
C SER A 24 -14.74 3.22 -1.51
N GLU A 25 -14.48 3.99 -2.57
CA GLU A 25 -13.40 4.97 -2.64
C GLU A 25 -13.83 6.24 -3.37
N THR A 26 -13.30 7.39 -2.95
CA THR A 26 -13.64 8.70 -3.54
C THR A 26 -13.20 8.82 -5.01
N CYS A 27 -12.10 8.20 -5.40
CA CYS A 27 -11.63 8.20 -6.79
C CYS A 27 -12.66 7.63 -7.79
N ALA A 28 -13.53 6.71 -7.35
CA ALA A 28 -14.59 6.18 -8.21
C ALA A 28 -15.65 7.24 -8.53
N LEU A 29 -15.80 8.21 -7.68
CA LEU A 29 -16.78 9.29 -7.79
C LEU A 29 -16.32 10.35 -8.76
N ASP A 30 -15.03 10.66 -8.76
CA ASP A 30 -14.40 11.55 -9.73
C ASP A 30 -14.60 11.02 -11.17
N ILE A 31 -14.48 9.69 -11.36
CA ILE A 31 -14.66 9.04 -12.66
C ILE A 31 -16.09 9.23 -13.20
N VAL A 32 -17.09 9.17 -12.34
CA VAL A 32 -18.50 9.34 -12.74
C VAL A 32 -18.99 10.78 -12.66
N GLY A 33 -18.13 11.71 -12.24
CA GLY A 33 -18.46 13.14 -12.11
C GLY A 33 -19.44 13.41 -10.99
N ALA A 34 -19.40 12.61 -9.91
CA ALA A 34 -20.22 12.82 -8.73
C ALA A 34 -19.51 13.73 -7.72
N GLU A 35 -20.28 14.45 -6.90
CA GLU A 35 -19.76 15.33 -5.87
C GLU A 35 -19.72 14.61 -4.52
N TYR A 36 -18.60 14.67 -3.80
CA TYR A 36 -18.45 14.05 -2.46
C TYR A 36 -19.30 14.77 -1.43
N VAL A 37 -20.18 14.04 -0.77
CA VAL A 37 -21.04 14.57 0.31
C VAL A 37 -20.44 14.22 1.66
N ARG A 38 -20.27 12.94 1.97
CA ARG A 38 -19.72 12.42 3.23
C ARG A 38 -19.47 10.92 3.17
N ASP A 39 -18.75 10.42 4.12
CA ASP A 39 -18.63 8.98 4.35
C ASP A 39 -19.88 8.38 5.00
N VAL A 40 -20.14 7.11 4.79
CA VAL A 40 -21.15 6.35 5.53
C VAL A 40 -20.57 6.01 6.90
N ARG A 41 -21.30 6.27 7.97
CA ARG A 41 -20.84 6.05 9.34
C ARG A 41 -20.78 4.55 9.68
N PRO A 42 -19.91 4.13 10.59
CA PRO A 42 -19.92 2.75 11.08
C PRO A 42 -21.27 2.34 11.64
N GLY A 43 -21.83 1.23 11.14
CA GLY A 43 -23.14 0.73 11.54
C GLY A 43 -24.34 1.50 11.01
N GLU A 44 -24.12 2.49 10.12
CA GLU A 44 -25.18 3.25 9.46
C GLU A 44 -25.83 2.43 8.34
N ILE A 45 -27.15 2.54 8.24
CA ILE A 45 -27.95 2.01 7.13
C ILE A 45 -28.48 3.20 6.31
N LEU A 46 -28.09 3.24 5.04
CA LEU A 46 -28.60 4.23 4.09
C LEU A 46 -29.71 3.60 3.23
N ARG A 47 -30.84 4.27 3.16
CA ARG A 47 -31.95 3.94 2.26
C ARG A 47 -32.12 5.06 1.24
N ILE A 48 -31.95 4.72 -0.01
CA ILE A 48 -32.08 5.64 -1.14
C ILE A 48 -33.35 5.28 -1.91
N SER A 49 -34.23 6.25 -2.09
CA SER A 49 -35.49 6.07 -2.81
C SER A 49 -35.81 7.32 -3.64
N ALA A 50 -36.97 7.31 -4.32
CA ALA A 50 -37.45 8.47 -5.06
C ALA A 50 -37.78 9.67 -4.14
N GLU A 51 -38.06 9.40 -2.85
CA GLU A 51 -38.35 10.43 -1.82
C GLU A 51 -37.06 11.03 -1.25
N GLY A 52 -35.88 10.48 -1.59
CA GLY A 52 -34.58 10.95 -1.14
C GLY A 52 -33.77 9.92 -0.36
N LEU A 53 -32.80 10.43 0.40
CA LEU A 53 -31.89 9.64 1.24
C LEU A 53 -32.37 9.67 2.69
N VAL A 54 -32.52 8.49 3.28
CA VAL A 54 -32.80 8.30 4.70
C VAL A 54 -31.65 7.55 5.33
N SER A 55 -31.17 8.06 6.44
CA SER A 55 -30.07 7.49 7.24
C SER A 55 -30.59 7.09 8.61
N GLU A 56 -30.27 5.88 9.03
CA GLU A 56 -30.57 5.38 10.38
C GLU A 56 -29.38 4.59 10.94
N GLN A 57 -29.15 4.68 12.25
CA GLN A 57 -28.12 3.89 12.92
C GLN A 57 -28.65 2.48 13.17
N GLY A 58 -28.19 1.51 12.41
CA GLY A 58 -28.62 0.10 12.50
C GLY A 58 -27.91 -0.66 13.61
N VAL A 59 -26.60 -0.39 13.81
CA VAL A 59 -25.75 -1.00 14.85
C VAL A 59 -24.96 0.12 15.52
N PRO A 60 -24.79 0.11 16.86
CA PRO A 60 -23.92 1.07 17.53
C PRO A 60 -22.51 1.06 16.94
N ALA A 61 -21.95 2.23 16.67
CA ALA A 61 -20.54 2.34 16.31
C ALA A 61 -19.64 1.92 17.48
N ALA A 62 -18.47 1.39 17.20
CA ALA A 62 -17.46 1.17 18.23
C ALA A 62 -17.02 2.51 18.82
N GLU A 63 -16.73 2.55 20.12
CA GLU A 63 -16.20 3.75 20.79
C GLU A 63 -14.85 4.16 20.21
N GLU A 64 -14.01 3.17 19.86
CA GLU A 64 -12.73 3.35 19.16
C GLU A 64 -12.76 2.59 17.84
N PRO A 65 -13.01 3.26 16.71
CA PRO A 65 -12.99 2.61 15.40
C PRO A 65 -11.57 2.24 15.00
N ALA A 66 -11.37 0.97 14.60
CA ALA A 66 -10.11 0.46 14.10
C ALA A 66 -10.11 0.44 12.57
N ASN A 67 -9.21 1.21 11.97
CA ASN A 67 -9.03 1.24 10.51
C ASN A 67 -7.98 0.21 10.08
N CYS A 68 -8.20 -0.41 8.93
CA CYS A 68 -7.25 -1.36 8.36
C CYS A 68 -6.06 -0.60 7.75
N ILE A 69 -4.84 -0.85 8.25
CA ILE A 69 -3.61 -0.22 7.71
C ILE A 69 -3.37 -0.62 6.24
N PHE A 70 -3.79 -1.82 5.81
CA PHE A 70 -3.65 -2.26 4.42
C PHE A 70 -4.42 -1.40 3.42
N GLU A 71 -5.53 -0.79 3.82
CA GLU A 71 -6.22 0.19 2.99
C GLU A 71 -5.30 1.37 2.68
N GLN A 72 -4.61 1.90 3.69
CA GLN A 72 -3.70 3.03 3.52
C GLN A 72 -2.44 2.67 2.72
N VAL A 73 -1.79 1.55 3.03
CA VAL A 73 -0.47 1.23 2.44
C VAL A 73 -0.57 0.57 1.07
N TYR A 74 -1.67 -0.17 0.77
CA TYR A 74 -1.74 -1.00 -0.42
C TYR A 74 -3.05 -0.89 -1.22
N PHE A 75 -4.25 -1.15 -0.59
CA PHE A 75 -5.49 -1.35 -1.36
C PHE A 75 -6.04 -0.08 -1.98
N ALA A 76 -6.16 1.00 -1.19
CA ALA A 76 -6.75 2.24 -1.67
C ALA A 76 -5.92 2.85 -2.80
N ARG A 77 -6.59 3.43 -3.76
CA ARG A 77 -5.90 4.18 -4.82
C ARG A 77 -5.27 5.44 -4.23
N PRO A 78 -4.07 5.84 -4.69
CA PRO A 78 -3.38 7.00 -4.14
C PRO A 78 -4.15 8.33 -4.35
N ASP A 79 -5.01 8.40 -5.35
CA ASP A 79 -5.88 9.55 -5.63
C ASP A 79 -7.18 9.57 -4.80
N SER A 80 -7.40 8.58 -3.92
CA SER A 80 -8.53 8.57 -3.00
C SER A 80 -8.25 9.42 -1.75
N ILE A 81 -9.34 9.89 -1.15
CA ILE A 81 -9.35 10.51 0.19
C ILE A 81 -9.98 9.52 1.16
N MET A 82 -9.28 9.22 2.25
CA MET A 82 -9.74 8.35 3.34
C MET A 82 -9.57 9.07 4.67
N ASN A 83 -10.60 9.05 5.51
CA ASN A 83 -10.57 9.76 6.80
C ASN A 83 -10.17 11.25 6.68
N GLY A 84 -10.59 11.91 5.60
CA GLY A 84 -10.26 13.31 5.33
C GLY A 84 -8.83 13.59 4.88
N LYS A 85 -8.02 12.54 4.59
CA LYS A 85 -6.64 12.66 4.11
C LYS A 85 -6.45 11.98 2.76
N SER A 86 -5.62 12.55 1.91
CA SER A 86 -5.18 11.92 0.67
C SER A 86 -4.35 10.66 0.98
N VAL A 87 -4.68 9.54 0.36
CA VAL A 87 -3.91 8.29 0.48
C VAL A 87 -2.47 8.50 -0.01
N TYR A 88 -2.28 9.25 -1.09
CA TYR A 88 -0.94 9.62 -1.57
C TYR A 88 -0.14 10.36 -0.49
N ALA A 89 -0.73 11.41 0.11
CA ALA A 89 -0.05 12.19 1.14
C ALA A 89 0.27 11.34 2.38
N CYS A 90 -0.62 10.45 2.80
CA CYS A 90 -0.35 9.52 3.89
C CYS A 90 0.85 8.60 3.59
N ARG A 91 0.90 7.99 2.40
CA ARG A 91 2.03 7.14 1.99
C ARG A 91 3.34 7.92 1.91
N TYR A 92 3.29 9.13 1.38
CA TYR A 92 4.44 10.02 1.31
C TYR A 92 4.98 10.36 2.71
N ASP A 93 4.11 10.75 3.66
CA ASP A 93 4.49 11.07 5.03
C ASP A 93 5.01 9.83 5.79
N MET A 94 4.44 8.65 5.57
CA MET A 94 4.96 7.38 6.08
C MET A 94 6.41 7.13 5.59
N GLY A 95 6.68 7.40 4.31
CA GLY A 95 8.03 7.30 3.76
C GLY A 95 9.03 8.28 4.40
N ARG A 96 8.60 9.49 4.69
CA ARG A 96 9.40 10.46 5.45
C ARG A 96 9.70 9.95 6.86
N GLN A 97 8.68 9.44 7.55
CA GLN A 97 8.83 8.88 8.88
C GLN A 97 9.82 7.70 8.88
N LEU A 98 9.71 6.81 7.90
CA LEU A 98 10.62 5.67 7.73
C LEU A 98 12.08 6.11 7.52
N ALA A 99 12.32 7.23 6.83
CA ALA A 99 13.67 7.80 6.69
C ALA A 99 14.23 8.34 8.02
N HIS A 100 13.37 8.85 8.90
CA HIS A 100 13.76 9.26 10.25
C HIS A 100 14.08 8.09 11.16
N GLU A 101 13.26 7.05 11.12
CA GLU A 101 13.41 5.88 11.98
C GLU A 101 14.61 5.04 11.56
N GLU A 102 14.81 4.86 10.25
CA GLU A 102 15.74 3.89 9.68
C GLU A 102 16.62 4.50 8.57
N PRO A 103 17.47 5.49 8.93
CA PRO A 103 18.38 6.12 7.97
C PRO A 103 19.45 5.13 7.50
N VAL A 104 19.90 5.28 6.26
CA VAL A 104 20.98 4.49 5.66
C VAL A 104 21.72 5.32 4.62
N GLU A 105 23.02 5.06 4.44
CA GLU A 105 23.79 5.66 3.36
C GLU A 105 23.56 4.87 2.06
N ALA A 106 23.04 5.56 1.04
CA ALA A 106 22.79 4.97 -0.27
C ALA A 106 22.93 6.02 -1.38
N ASP A 107 22.92 5.55 -2.62
CA ASP A 107 23.11 6.37 -3.80
C ASP A 107 21.80 6.70 -4.52
N LEU A 108 20.76 5.87 -4.30
CA LEU A 108 19.47 6.01 -4.96
C LEU A 108 18.34 5.39 -4.13
N VAL A 109 17.22 6.11 -4.02
CA VAL A 109 15.95 5.58 -3.52
C VAL A 109 15.09 5.16 -4.72
N ILE A 110 14.56 3.94 -4.68
CA ILE A 110 13.60 3.42 -5.67
C ILE A 110 12.36 2.88 -4.96
N GLY A 111 11.19 3.00 -5.60
CA GLY A 111 9.94 2.40 -5.12
C GLY A 111 9.57 1.16 -5.91
N VAL A 112 8.97 0.18 -5.24
CA VAL A 112 8.34 -0.96 -5.93
C VAL A 112 6.98 -0.49 -6.47
N PRO A 113 6.79 -0.45 -7.80
CA PRO A 113 5.55 0.07 -8.38
C PRO A 113 4.33 -0.83 -8.10
N ASP A 114 3.12 -0.28 -7.84
CA ASP A 114 2.80 1.16 -7.82
C ASP A 114 2.79 1.73 -6.39
N SER A 115 2.53 0.92 -5.38
CA SER A 115 2.31 1.30 -3.97
C SER A 115 3.54 1.87 -3.27
N GLY A 116 4.73 1.41 -3.62
CA GLY A 116 5.98 1.89 -3.07
C GLY A 116 6.49 3.23 -3.62
N LEU A 117 5.85 3.80 -4.66
CA LEU A 117 6.34 5.05 -5.27
C LEU A 117 6.14 6.27 -4.36
N PRO A 118 4.95 6.57 -3.82
CA PRO A 118 4.76 7.73 -2.95
C PRO A 118 5.65 7.70 -1.69
N PRO A 119 5.77 6.56 -0.96
CA PRO A 119 6.68 6.53 0.19
C PRO A 119 8.16 6.60 -0.20
N ALA A 120 8.57 6.12 -1.39
CA ALA A 120 9.93 6.29 -1.88
C ALA A 120 10.27 7.76 -2.14
N GLU A 121 9.35 8.53 -2.70
CA GLU A 121 9.51 9.98 -2.84
C GLU A 121 9.61 10.66 -1.47
N GLY A 122 8.76 10.28 -0.51
CA GLY A 122 8.82 10.80 0.87
C GLY A 122 10.15 10.49 1.56
N TYR A 123 10.62 9.24 1.46
CA TYR A 123 11.92 8.82 1.99
C TYR A 123 13.08 9.61 1.37
N SER A 124 13.07 9.76 0.05
CA SER A 124 14.07 10.54 -0.67
C SER A 124 14.09 12.00 -0.23
N HIS A 125 12.92 12.62 -0.12
CA HIS A 125 12.82 14.01 0.31
C HIS A 125 13.41 14.24 1.71
N GLU A 126 13.14 13.32 2.65
CA GLU A 126 13.59 13.44 4.03
C GLU A 126 15.07 13.09 4.20
N SER A 127 15.52 12.00 3.56
CA SER A 127 16.93 11.55 3.65
C SER A 127 17.90 12.36 2.80
N GLY A 128 17.42 13.09 1.81
CA GLY A 128 18.25 13.78 0.81
C GLY A 128 18.89 12.85 -0.23
N ILE A 129 18.64 11.54 -0.19
CA ILE A 129 19.12 10.58 -1.19
C ILE A 129 18.24 10.74 -2.44
N PRO A 130 18.82 10.87 -3.66
CA PRO A 130 18.04 11.05 -4.88
C PRO A 130 17.00 9.95 -5.12
N PHE A 131 15.77 10.31 -5.51
CA PHE A 131 14.76 9.38 -6.01
C PHE A 131 14.97 9.11 -7.50
N GLY A 132 14.73 7.87 -7.94
CA GLY A 132 14.73 7.53 -9.36
C GLY A 132 13.97 6.24 -9.65
N GLU A 133 13.66 6.02 -10.91
CA GLU A 133 13.04 4.78 -11.36
C GLU A 133 14.10 3.67 -11.44
N GLY A 134 13.97 2.64 -10.61
CA GLY A 134 14.81 1.44 -10.66
C GLY A 134 14.06 0.23 -11.23
N LEU A 135 12.73 0.27 -11.17
CA LEU A 135 11.84 -0.81 -11.58
C LEU A 135 10.72 -0.27 -12.44
N ILE A 136 10.44 -0.95 -13.54
CA ILE A 136 9.29 -0.66 -14.42
C ILE A 136 8.29 -1.80 -14.33
N LYS A 137 7.03 -1.43 -14.10
CA LYS A 137 5.91 -2.37 -14.14
C LYS A 137 5.50 -2.65 -15.57
N ASN A 138 5.43 -3.94 -15.94
CA ASN A 138 4.93 -4.35 -17.24
C ASN A 138 3.41 -4.15 -17.32
N ARG A 139 2.96 -3.18 -18.09
CA ARG A 139 1.54 -2.83 -18.25
C ARG A 139 0.74 -3.86 -19.03
N TYR A 140 1.38 -4.73 -19.78
CA TYR A 140 0.73 -5.76 -20.61
C TYR A 140 0.45 -7.05 -19.84
N VAL A 141 1.03 -7.23 -18.66
CA VAL A 141 0.77 -8.36 -17.78
C VAL A 141 -0.28 -7.93 -16.77
N GLY A 142 -1.53 -8.37 -16.97
CA GLY A 142 -2.62 -8.18 -16.02
C GLY A 142 -2.36 -8.87 -14.67
N ARG A 143 -3.32 -8.80 -13.73
CA ARG A 143 -3.27 -9.60 -12.49
C ARG A 143 -3.15 -11.07 -12.88
N THR A 144 -1.98 -11.65 -12.72
CA THR A 144 -1.80 -13.10 -12.82
C THR A 144 -2.63 -13.71 -11.71
N PHE A 145 -3.57 -14.59 -12.09
CA PHE A 145 -4.28 -15.44 -11.15
C PHE A 145 -3.28 -16.12 -10.21
N ILE A 146 -3.74 -16.49 -9.02
CA ILE A 146 -2.94 -17.22 -8.03
C ILE A 146 -2.41 -18.49 -8.70
N GLU A 147 -1.16 -18.44 -9.13
CA GLU A 147 -0.53 -19.56 -9.81
C GLU A 147 -0.24 -20.67 -8.77
N PRO A 148 -0.61 -21.91 -9.03
CA PRO A 148 -0.57 -22.98 -8.05
C PRO A 148 0.85 -23.41 -7.67
N THR A 149 1.86 -23.12 -8.48
CA THR A 149 3.25 -23.55 -8.22
C THR A 149 4.19 -22.40 -7.89
N GLN A 150 5.22 -22.69 -7.09
CA GLN A 150 6.22 -21.70 -6.67
C GLN A 150 7.05 -21.18 -7.86
N GLU A 151 7.30 -22.02 -8.86
CA GLU A 151 8.03 -21.65 -10.09
C GLU A 151 7.24 -20.65 -10.94
N LEU A 152 5.94 -20.87 -11.10
CA LEU A 152 5.03 -19.96 -11.80
C LEU A 152 4.88 -18.62 -11.07
N ARG A 153 4.87 -18.61 -9.74
CA ARG A 153 4.89 -17.38 -8.94
C ARG A 153 6.17 -16.57 -9.15
N ALA A 154 7.34 -17.23 -9.15
CA ALA A 154 8.62 -16.59 -9.42
C ALA A 154 8.70 -16.03 -10.84
N MET A 155 8.16 -16.74 -11.82
CA MET A 155 8.04 -16.29 -13.20
C MET A 155 7.07 -15.09 -13.31
N GLY A 156 5.98 -15.09 -12.52
CA GLY A 156 5.00 -14.01 -12.43
C GLY A 156 5.63 -12.67 -11.98
N VAL A 157 6.55 -12.67 -11.02
CA VAL A 157 7.27 -11.45 -10.60
C VAL A 157 8.17 -10.93 -11.71
N ARG A 158 8.93 -11.81 -12.38
CA ARG A 158 9.77 -11.43 -13.53
C ARG A 158 8.98 -10.90 -14.72
N MET A 159 7.76 -11.37 -14.91
CA MET A 159 6.88 -10.85 -15.97
C MET A 159 6.29 -9.48 -15.62
N LYS A 160 6.13 -9.17 -14.33
CA LYS A 160 5.49 -7.94 -13.86
C LYS A 160 6.45 -6.77 -13.69
N LEU A 161 7.69 -7.03 -13.30
CA LEU A 161 8.69 -6.00 -13.01
C LEU A 161 9.94 -6.21 -13.84
N ASN A 162 10.49 -5.12 -14.36
CA ASN A 162 11.75 -5.12 -15.09
C ASN A 162 12.70 -4.09 -14.48
N PRO A 163 13.97 -4.47 -14.15
CA PRO A 163 14.94 -3.55 -13.58
C PRO A 163 15.54 -2.64 -14.66
N LEU A 164 15.71 -1.36 -14.34
CA LEU A 164 16.43 -0.39 -15.17
C LEU A 164 17.92 -0.43 -14.82
N ARG A 165 18.68 -1.25 -15.55
CA ARG A 165 20.12 -1.47 -15.29
C ARG A 165 20.92 -0.18 -15.20
N ASP A 166 20.75 0.70 -16.18
CA ASP A 166 21.50 1.97 -16.27
C ASP A 166 21.31 2.86 -15.03
N ASN A 167 20.19 2.71 -14.32
CA ASN A 167 19.87 3.47 -13.12
C ASN A 167 20.41 2.82 -11.84
N ILE A 168 20.62 1.50 -11.82
CA ILE A 168 20.90 0.75 -10.58
C ILE A 168 22.28 0.08 -10.55
N GLU A 169 22.93 -0.16 -11.68
CA GLU A 169 24.23 -0.84 -11.74
C GLU A 169 25.30 -0.09 -10.95
N GLY A 170 25.99 -0.79 -10.05
CA GLY A 170 27.03 -0.28 -9.17
C GLY A 170 26.56 0.59 -8.01
N LYS A 171 25.24 0.85 -7.86
CA LYS A 171 24.68 1.71 -6.81
C LYS A 171 24.27 0.93 -5.56
N ARG A 172 24.34 1.63 -4.43
CA ARG A 172 23.69 1.25 -3.18
C ARG A 172 22.24 1.76 -3.25
N LEU A 173 21.28 0.88 -3.09
CA LEU A 173 19.86 1.18 -3.26
C LEU A 173 19.12 1.17 -1.93
N VAL A 174 18.26 2.15 -1.71
CA VAL A 174 17.12 2.02 -0.80
C VAL A 174 15.91 1.62 -1.63
N VAL A 175 15.31 0.49 -1.31
CA VAL A 175 14.15 -0.07 -2.01
C VAL A 175 12.95 0.00 -1.09
N ILE A 176 11.98 0.81 -1.44
CA ILE A 176 10.76 1.02 -0.66
C ILE A 176 9.64 0.14 -1.22
N ASP A 177 9.01 -0.67 -0.34
CA ASP A 177 7.81 -1.45 -0.67
C ASP A 177 6.74 -1.23 0.41
N ASP A 178 5.50 -1.61 0.11
CA ASP A 178 4.37 -1.42 1.03
C ASP A 178 4.38 -2.38 2.22
N SER A 179 4.65 -3.67 1.97
CA SER A 179 4.55 -4.72 2.98
C SER A 179 5.33 -5.98 2.62
N ILE A 180 5.70 -6.78 3.62
CA ILE A 180 6.17 -8.16 3.43
C ILE A 180 5.20 -9.11 4.14
N VAL A 181 4.55 -10.00 3.37
CA VAL A 181 3.61 -11.00 3.90
C VAL A 181 4.28 -12.37 3.98
N ARG A 182 4.60 -13.00 2.84
CA ARG A 182 5.25 -14.32 2.75
C ARG A 182 6.74 -14.25 2.41
N GLY A 183 7.24 -13.09 2.02
CA GLY A 183 8.65 -12.85 1.65
C GLY A 183 9.07 -13.36 0.27
N THR A 184 8.31 -14.25 -0.37
CA THR A 184 8.69 -14.89 -1.64
C THR A 184 8.86 -13.91 -2.80
N THR A 185 8.03 -12.87 -2.87
CA THR A 185 8.13 -11.79 -3.85
C THR A 185 9.40 -10.99 -3.64
N MET A 186 9.72 -10.66 -2.37
CA MET A 186 10.90 -9.89 -2.02
C MET A 186 12.21 -10.63 -2.34
N VAL A 187 12.27 -11.94 -2.10
CA VAL A 187 13.42 -12.78 -2.54
C VAL A 187 13.68 -12.65 -4.05
N GLN A 188 12.62 -12.69 -4.86
CA GLN A 188 12.76 -12.57 -6.32
C GLN A 188 13.17 -11.15 -6.73
N LEU A 189 12.64 -10.14 -6.05
CA LEU A 189 12.96 -8.73 -6.29
C LEU A 189 14.45 -8.46 -5.99
N VAL A 190 14.92 -8.84 -4.80
CA VAL A 190 16.32 -8.67 -4.40
C VAL A 190 17.25 -9.38 -5.38
N LYS A 191 16.94 -10.64 -5.74
CA LYS A 191 17.70 -11.39 -6.74
C LYS A 191 17.74 -10.69 -8.11
N MET A 192 16.63 -10.11 -8.53
CA MET A 192 16.52 -9.35 -9.78
C MET A 192 17.43 -8.12 -9.76
N LEU A 193 17.41 -7.34 -8.68
CA LEU A 193 18.24 -6.15 -8.50
C LEU A 193 19.73 -6.49 -8.43
N ARG A 194 20.10 -7.57 -7.71
CA ARG A 194 21.49 -8.09 -7.70
C ARG A 194 21.96 -8.47 -9.11
N ASN A 195 21.14 -9.20 -9.86
CA ASN A 195 21.46 -9.60 -11.24
C ASN A 195 21.55 -8.40 -12.20
N ALA A 196 20.91 -7.30 -11.87
CA ALA A 196 21.00 -6.03 -12.60
C ALA A 196 22.24 -5.19 -12.18
N GLY A 197 23.03 -5.65 -11.21
CA GLY A 197 24.29 -5.03 -10.81
C GLY A 197 24.21 -4.11 -9.60
N ALA A 198 23.12 -4.14 -8.81
CA ALA A 198 23.05 -3.38 -7.56
C ALA A 198 24.18 -3.80 -6.60
N LYS A 199 24.89 -2.82 -6.04
CA LYS A 199 26.01 -3.02 -5.11
C LYS A 199 25.52 -3.41 -3.71
N GLU A 200 24.59 -2.61 -3.19
CA GLU A 200 23.92 -2.84 -1.91
C GLU A 200 22.41 -2.65 -2.07
N ILE A 201 21.62 -3.38 -1.29
CA ILE A 201 20.16 -3.34 -1.33
C ILE A 201 19.63 -3.25 0.10
N HIS A 202 19.12 -2.08 0.46
CA HIS A 202 18.51 -1.78 1.75
C HIS A 202 16.99 -1.73 1.57
N ILE A 203 16.30 -2.71 2.13
CA ILE A 203 14.84 -2.79 2.04
C ILE A 203 14.22 -1.98 3.17
N ARG A 204 13.23 -1.15 2.83
CA ARG A 204 12.47 -0.32 3.77
C ARG A 204 10.98 -0.55 3.49
N ILE A 205 10.25 -1.05 4.48
CA ILE A 205 8.84 -1.43 4.35
C ILE A 205 7.98 -0.37 5.00
N ASN A 206 7.04 0.17 4.21
CA ASN A 206 6.18 1.29 4.57
C ASN A 206 4.97 0.88 5.42
N SER A 207 5.09 -0.22 6.15
CA SER A 207 4.11 -0.71 7.12
C SER A 207 4.81 -1.39 8.29
N PRO A 208 4.13 -1.58 9.43
CA PRO A 208 4.56 -2.51 10.45
C PRO A 208 4.64 -3.94 9.93
N GLU A 209 5.26 -4.82 10.71
CA GLU A 209 5.32 -6.25 10.43
C GLU A 209 3.92 -6.88 10.45
N VAL A 210 3.64 -7.74 9.46
CA VAL A 210 2.37 -8.49 9.36
C VAL A 210 2.50 -9.80 10.14
N ILE A 211 2.07 -9.80 11.40
CA ILE A 211 2.20 -10.94 12.32
C ILE A 211 0.88 -11.68 12.61
N TRP A 212 -0.26 -11.04 12.31
CA TRP A 212 -1.59 -11.60 12.54
C TRP A 212 -2.36 -11.87 11.25
N PRO A 213 -3.14 -12.97 11.20
CA PRO A 213 -3.98 -13.27 10.04
C PRO A 213 -5.13 -12.27 9.91
N CYS A 214 -5.63 -12.13 8.68
CA CYS A 214 -6.82 -11.36 8.36
C CYS A 214 -7.94 -12.29 7.87
N PHE A 215 -9.18 -12.03 8.34
CA PHE A 215 -10.37 -12.79 7.95
C PHE A 215 -11.39 -11.93 7.19
N TYR A 216 -11.00 -10.72 6.77
CA TYR A 216 -11.89 -9.71 6.18
C TYR A 216 -11.63 -9.45 4.67
N GLY A 217 -10.98 -10.38 3.96
CA GLY A 217 -10.86 -10.32 2.51
C GLY A 217 -9.43 -10.29 1.96
N ILE A 218 -8.41 -10.30 2.82
CA ILE A 218 -7.02 -10.51 2.40
C ILE A 218 -6.69 -12.00 2.51
N ASP A 219 -5.98 -12.56 1.51
CA ASP A 219 -5.50 -13.95 1.51
C ASP A 219 -4.30 -14.12 2.47
N THR A 220 -4.56 -13.93 3.76
CA THR A 220 -3.61 -14.07 4.87
C THR A 220 -4.25 -14.72 6.10
N ASP A 221 -5.10 -15.71 5.86
CA ASP A 221 -5.86 -16.43 6.89
C ASP A 221 -5.02 -17.42 7.71
N VAL A 222 -3.83 -17.81 7.23
CA VAL A 222 -2.95 -18.78 7.87
C VAL A 222 -1.70 -18.11 8.44
N GLN A 223 -1.63 -17.95 9.77
CA GLN A 223 -0.52 -17.28 10.45
C GLN A 223 0.85 -17.91 10.16
N SER A 224 0.93 -19.24 10.02
CA SER A 224 2.21 -19.92 9.70
C SER A 224 2.78 -19.55 8.33
N GLN A 225 2.01 -18.92 7.45
CA GLN A 225 2.49 -18.40 6.17
C GLN A 225 2.99 -16.95 6.26
N LEU A 226 2.75 -16.26 7.37
CA LEU A 226 3.24 -14.89 7.60
C LEU A 226 4.69 -14.96 8.05
N ILE A 227 5.59 -14.36 7.27
CA ILE A 227 7.02 -14.48 7.55
C ILE A 227 7.42 -13.85 8.89
N SER A 228 6.87 -12.67 9.21
CA SER A 228 7.14 -11.96 10.47
C SER A 228 6.46 -12.59 11.70
N ALA A 229 5.52 -13.53 11.52
CA ALA A 229 5.00 -14.33 12.63
C ALA A 229 5.94 -15.47 13.04
N ASN A 230 6.94 -15.80 12.21
CA ASN A 230 7.79 -16.98 12.37
C ASN A 230 9.29 -16.67 12.39
N LYS A 231 9.70 -15.45 12.02
CA LYS A 231 11.10 -15.03 11.88
C LYS A 231 11.31 -13.63 12.44
N THR A 232 12.50 -13.35 12.96
CA THR A 232 12.92 -11.99 13.30
C THR A 232 13.24 -11.18 12.04
N VAL A 233 13.35 -9.86 12.18
CA VAL A 233 13.70 -8.96 11.08
C VAL A 233 15.05 -9.34 10.46
N GLU A 234 16.03 -9.73 11.29
CA GLU A 234 17.34 -10.17 10.85
C GLU A 234 17.26 -11.47 10.05
N GLU A 235 16.49 -12.45 10.51
CA GLU A 235 16.26 -13.71 9.79
C GLU A 235 15.51 -13.51 8.47
N ILE A 236 14.58 -12.52 8.43
CA ILE A 236 13.89 -12.15 7.18
C ILE A 236 14.88 -11.47 6.23
N CYS A 237 15.72 -10.57 6.73
CA CYS A 237 16.75 -9.90 5.94
C CYS A 237 17.69 -10.90 5.26
N GLU A 238 18.18 -11.88 6.03
CA GLU A 238 19.02 -12.98 5.51
C GLU A 238 18.26 -13.83 4.47
N TYR A 239 17.00 -14.18 4.77
CA TYR A 239 16.17 -14.98 3.88
C TYR A 239 15.91 -14.31 2.53
N ILE A 240 15.66 -13.00 2.51
CA ILE A 240 15.45 -12.25 1.26
C ILE A 240 16.76 -11.89 0.55
N GLY A 241 17.92 -11.98 1.23
CA GLY A 241 19.26 -11.68 0.69
C GLY A 241 19.55 -10.19 0.53
N ALA A 242 18.92 -9.35 1.37
CA ALA A 242 19.19 -7.91 1.42
C ALA A 242 20.36 -7.59 2.36
N ASP A 243 20.94 -6.39 2.24
CA ASP A 243 22.00 -5.90 3.13
C ASP A 243 21.43 -5.31 4.42
N SER A 244 20.22 -4.77 4.39
CA SER A 244 19.43 -4.41 5.57
C SER A 244 17.94 -4.45 5.28
N LEU A 245 17.15 -4.64 6.34
CA LEU A 245 15.69 -4.63 6.31
C LEU A 245 15.17 -3.87 7.51
N SER A 246 14.19 -2.99 7.30
CA SER A 246 13.46 -2.34 8.39
C SER A 246 12.00 -2.10 7.99
N PHE A 247 11.14 -2.01 8.98
CA PHE A 247 9.72 -1.74 8.88
C PHE A 247 9.40 -0.40 9.54
N LEU A 248 8.37 0.27 9.08
CA LEU A 248 7.81 1.44 9.76
C LEU A 248 7.20 1.00 11.10
N SER A 249 7.46 1.74 12.18
CA SER A 249 6.98 1.43 13.55
C SER A 249 5.46 1.65 13.73
#